data_7f0cfba92430912c9c5e98ec76d23da5
#
_entry.id   7f0cfba92430912c9c5e98ec76d23da5
#
_cell.length_a   1.000
_cell.length_b   1.000
_cell.length_c   1.000
_cell.angle_alpha   90.00
_cell.angle_beta   90.00
_cell.angle_gamma   90.00
#
_symmetry.space_group_name_H-M   'P 1'
#
loop_
_entity.id
_entity.type
_entity.pdbx_description
1 polymer ?
#
loop_
_entity_poly.entity_id
_entity_poly.type
_entity_poly.pdbx_seq_one_letter_code
_entity_poly.pdbx_strand_id
1 'polypeptide(L)'
;MVANDELLTKYLARNKKAVLGEIIATIQQEQNEVIRKKPQHNMIVQGAAGSGKTTVAMHRISYILYNYEQEFAPEDFYIVGSNQVLLNYITGVLPELNVYGVSQMTMEQLFVRLLYEDWDKSWQIKPVVKGVTPAVKGTLVWFKELENFCLRYEYRAIPREDVVIEKTGKVLLDRATIARLLKETKDLSRADKISRLTDYLMARLENELSGKYYSYTQPEKQKLKHYYETYFGKREWKGSVAELYEQFLKEEQEKDFTVEVPEGGYDVYDLASMAYLYKRIKEDTVIREAGHVVIDEAQDFGMMAYASLKYCLSKCTYTIMGDVAQNISDRYGLNDWMELRKLMLPGEFDYFGILQKSYRNTVEISEFATDILYHGSFPVYPVEPIIRHGEPVTVKKCVDFTEQVTQAEQIIKAWQSKGLDTIAVVCIDEAEAEKVTAALQGSVDLNTGDAGKWEIGEGVMVLPLKYTKGLEFDAVLIFNA
;
A
#
# COMPACT_ATOMS: atom_id res chain seq x y z
N MET A 1 -9.03 12.33 25.81
CA MET A 1 -10.39 12.21 25.25
C MET A 1 -10.46 10.81 24.66
N VAL A 2 -11.34 9.97 25.18
CA VAL A 2 -11.42 8.53 24.78
C VAL A 2 -12.18 8.48 23.46
N ALA A 3 -11.70 7.71 22.50
CA ALA A 3 -12.42 7.48 21.25
C ALA A 3 -13.86 7.04 21.55
N ASN A 4 -14.81 7.76 20.99
CA ASN A 4 -16.24 7.45 21.10
C ASN A 4 -16.56 6.33 20.10
N ASP A 5 -16.20 5.10 20.48
CA ASP A 5 -16.74 3.93 19.80
C ASP A 5 -18.14 3.70 20.36
N GLU A 6 -19.18 4.00 19.58
CA GLU A 6 -20.57 3.86 20.03
C GLU A 6 -20.91 2.45 20.46
N LEU A 7 -20.32 1.43 19.83
CA LEU A 7 -20.48 0.03 20.21
C LEU A 7 -19.87 -0.26 21.58
N LEU A 8 -18.64 0.22 21.80
CA LEU A 8 -17.96 0.10 23.09
C LEU A 8 -18.74 0.85 24.17
N THR A 9 -19.22 2.05 23.87
CA THR A 9 -20.02 2.88 24.79
C THR A 9 -21.37 2.23 25.12
N LYS A 10 -22.09 1.66 24.15
CA LYS A 10 -23.35 0.91 24.39
C LYS A 10 -23.12 -0.37 25.17
N TYR A 11 -22.02 -1.07 24.95
CA TYR A 11 -21.64 -2.27 25.69
C TYR A 11 -21.26 -1.94 27.14
N LEU A 12 -20.48 -0.87 27.34
CA LEU A 12 -20.06 -0.35 28.65
C LEU A 12 -21.23 0.01 29.55
N ALA A 13 -22.32 0.51 28.98
CA ALA A 13 -23.52 0.85 29.70
C ALA A 13 -24.29 -0.36 30.29
N ARG A 14 -24.05 -1.57 29.76
CA ARG A 14 -24.80 -2.80 30.08
C ARG A 14 -24.12 -3.74 31.09
N ASN A 15 -22.79 -3.65 31.35
CA ASN A 15 -22.06 -4.63 32.18
C ASN A 15 -21.23 -4.05 33.36
N LYS A 16 -21.02 -4.90 34.39
CA LYS A 16 -20.42 -4.59 35.71
C LYS A 16 -19.05 -3.89 35.63
N LYS A 17 -18.96 -2.71 36.25
CA LYS A 17 -17.94 -1.67 36.14
C LYS A 17 -16.46 -2.02 36.41
N ALA A 18 -16.11 -3.06 37.15
CA ALA A 18 -14.71 -3.27 37.59
C ALA A 18 -13.85 -4.08 36.58
N VAL A 19 -14.32 -5.24 36.13
CA VAL A 19 -13.60 -6.09 35.15
C VAL A 19 -13.44 -5.39 33.80
N LEU A 20 -14.45 -4.61 33.44
CA LEU A 20 -14.48 -3.83 32.23
C LEU A 20 -13.45 -2.69 32.21
N GLY A 21 -13.19 -2.07 33.37
CA GLY A 21 -12.16 -1.02 33.53
C GLY A 21 -10.74 -1.53 33.27
N GLU A 22 -10.41 -2.75 33.70
CA GLU A 22 -9.09 -3.38 33.43
C GLU A 22 -8.91 -3.75 31.97
N ILE A 23 -9.97 -4.27 31.32
CA ILE A 23 -9.94 -4.62 29.90
C ILE A 23 -9.73 -3.38 29.04
N ILE A 24 -10.47 -2.30 29.30
CA ILE A 24 -10.31 -1.03 28.57
C ILE A 24 -8.92 -0.45 28.78
N ALA A 25 -8.41 -0.46 30.02
CA ALA A 25 -7.07 0.03 30.31
C ALA A 25 -5.99 -0.76 29.56
N THR A 26 -6.17 -2.07 29.40
CA THR A 26 -5.22 -2.94 28.68
C THR A 26 -5.26 -2.68 27.17
N ILE A 27 -6.45 -2.56 26.56
CA ILE A 27 -6.61 -2.20 25.15
C ILE A 27 -5.98 -0.83 24.88
N GLN A 28 -6.30 0.14 25.71
CA GLN A 28 -5.73 1.49 25.62
C GLN A 28 -4.20 1.50 25.76
N GLN A 29 -3.64 0.57 26.55
CA GLN A 29 -2.19 0.47 26.69
C GLN A 29 -1.51 0.01 25.40
N GLU A 30 -1.97 -1.08 24.76
CA GLU A 30 -1.44 -1.56 23.48
C GLU A 30 -1.57 -0.50 22.38
N GLN A 31 -2.75 0.10 22.27
CA GLN A 31 -3.03 1.15 21.31
C GLN A 31 -2.18 2.40 21.55
N ASN A 32 -2.07 2.83 22.82
CA ASN A 32 -1.26 3.99 23.21
C ASN A 32 0.23 3.78 22.93
N GLU A 33 0.74 2.55 23.09
CA GLU A 33 2.12 2.27 22.73
C GLU A 33 2.37 2.53 21.24
N VAL A 34 1.49 2.05 20.35
CA VAL A 34 1.57 2.29 18.92
C VAL A 34 1.42 3.79 18.58
N ILE A 35 0.41 4.46 19.17
CA ILE A 35 0.11 5.88 18.91
C ILE A 35 1.32 6.76 19.25
N ARG A 36 2.02 6.47 20.35
CA ARG A 36 3.09 7.32 20.89
C ARG A 36 4.50 7.00 20.39
N LYS A 37 4.69 5.98 19.55
CA LYS A 37 6.01 5.73 18.92
C LYS A 37 6.46 6.93 18.11
N LYS A 38 7.76 7.20 18.12
CA LYS A 38 8.36 8.33 17.41
C LYS A 38 8.09 8.24 15.90
N PRO A 39 7.71 9.34 15.24
CA PRO A 39 7.38 9.34 13.81
C PRO A 39 8.61 9.24 12.89
N GLN A 40 9.81 9.42 13.41
CA GLN A 40 11.07 9.32 12.64
C GLN A 40 11.46 7.87 12.32
N HIS A 41 10.72 6.87 12.83
CA HIS A 41 10.97 5.45 12.62
C HIS A 41 9.79 4.80 11.92
N ASN A 42 10.09 3.80 11.09
CA ASN A 42 9.06 3.02 10.43
C ASN A 42 8.39 2.06 11.43
N MET A 43 7.13 1.79 11.18
CA MET A 43 6.41 0.80 11.97
C MET A 43 5.50 -0.06 11.12
N ILE A 44 5.38 -1.33 11.50
CA ILE A 44 4.37 -2.26 11.00
C ILE A 44 3.57 -2.76 12.20
N VAL A 45 2.26 -2.76 12.09
CA VAL A 45 1.35 -3.22 13.15
C VAL A 45 0.43 -4.31 12.59
N GLN A 46 0.58 -5.52 13.11
CA GLN A 46 -0.40 -6.58 12.94
C GLN A 46 -1.52 -6.34 13.94
N GLY A 47 -2.73 -6.18 13.48
CA GLY A 47 -3.89 -6.03 14.37
C GLY A 47 -4.99 -7.03 14.04
N ALA A 48 -5.46 -7.74 15.04
CA ALA A 48 -6.60 -8.63 14.87
C ALA A 48 -7.86 -7.91 14.36
N ALA A 49 -8.81 -8.66 13.81
CA ALA A 49 -10.12 -8.12 13.47
C ALA A 49 -10.75 -7.44 14.69
N GLY A 50 -11.19 -6.19 14.53
CA GLY A 50 -11.80 -5.42 15.64
C GLY A 50 -10.82 -4.90 16.70
N SER A 51 -9.51 -4.91 16.46
CA SER A 51 -8.52 -4.30 17.37
C SER A 51 -8.42 -2.77 17.27
N GLY A 52 -9.18 -2.14 16.37
CA GLY A 52 -9.19 -0.70 16.18
C GLY A 52 -8.00 -0.15 15.38
N LYS A 53 -7.43 -0.93 14.45
CA LYS A 53 -6.29 -0.50 13.60
C LYS A 53 -6.48 0.89 13.01
N THR A 54 -7.57 1.08 12.29
CA THR A 54 -7.89 2.37 11.64
C THR A 54 -8.01 3.50 12.64
N THR A 55 -8.70 3.28 13.76
CA THR A 55 -8.81 4.26 14.85
C THR A 55 -7.44 4.61 15.43
N VAL A 56 -6.59 3.63 15.68
CA VAL A 56 -5.21 3.82 16.16
C VAL A 56 -4.39 4.63 15.15
N ALA A 57 -4.53 4.35 13.84
CA ALA A 57 -3.89 5.12 12.79
C ALA A 57 -4.29 6.61 12.84
N MET A 58 -5.59 6.90 12.96
CA MET A 58 -6.10 8.28 13.03
C MET A 58 -5.62 9.02 14.28
N HIS A 59 -5.70 8.37 15.45
CA HIS A 59 -5.17 8.95 16.69
C HIS A 59 -3.66 9.17 16.64
N ARG A 60 -2.91 8.28 15.98
CA ARG A 60 -1.48 8.46 15.77
C ARG A 60 -1.17 9.69 14.92
N ILE A 61 -1.89 9.91 13.83
CA ILE A 61 -1.73 11.11 13.00
C ILE A 61 -1.99 12.36 13.84
N SER A 62 -3.11 12.42 14.57
CA SER A 62 -3.42 13.54 15.47
C SER A 62 -2.33 13.73 16.53
N TYR A 63 -1.82 12.65 17.14
CA TYR A 63 -0.73 12.70 18.11
C TYR A 63 0.56 13.27 17.52
N ILE A 64 0.92 12.83 16.31
CA ILE A 64 2.15 13.33 15.64
C ILE A 64 1.99 14.81 15.29
N LEU A 65 0.90 15.21 14.68
CA LEU A 65 0.64 16.60 14.31
C LEU A 65 0.62 17.55 15.52
N TYR A 66 0.15 17.07 16.69
CA TYR A 66 0.14 17.86 17.89
C TYR A 66 1.52 17.95 18.57
N ASN A 67 2.26 16.82 18.67
CA ASN A 67 3.51 16.77 19.45
C ASN A 67 4.77 17.07 18.63
N TYR A 68 4.69 17.03 17.30
CA TYR A 68 5.80 17.23 16.37
C TYR A 68 5.45 18.29 15.31
N GLU A 69 4.67 19.29 15.69
CA GLU A 69 4.20 20.39 14.82
C GLU A 69 5.30 21.17 14.11
N GLN A 70 6.53 21.15 14.67
CA GLN A 70 7.70 21.80 14.08
C GLN A 70 8.36 20.95 12.97
N GLU A 71 8.08 19.65 12.94
CA GLU A 71 8.69 18.69 12.00
C GLU A 71 7.71 18.24 10.91
N PHE A 72 6.41 18.20 11.23
CA PHE A 72 5.35 17.69 10.37
C PHE A 72 4.18 18.67 10.29
N ALA A 73 3.77 18.99 9.07
CA ALA A 73 2.52 19.67 8.76
C ALA A 73 1.49 18.65 8.24
N PRO A 74 0.19 18.96 8.25
CA PRO A 74 -0.85 18.04 7.74
C PRO A 74 -0.60 17.61 6.28
N GLU A 75 -0.06 18.50 5.45
CA GLU A 75 0.24 18.26 4.03
C GLU A 75 1.38 17.25 3.84
N ASP A 76 2.22 17.02 4.88
CA ASP A 76 3.25 16.00 4.87
C ASP A 76 2.70 14.58 5.05
N PHE A 77 1.42 14.41 5.39
CA PHE A 77 0.81 13.11 5.63
C PHE A 77 0.01 12.61 4.43
N TYR A 78 0.28 11.37 4.05
CA TYR A 78 -0.56 10.60 3.13
C TYR A 78 -1.18 9.43 3.87
N ILE A 79 -2.50 9.30 3.75
CA ILE A 79 -3.25 8.13 4.21
C ILE A 79 -3.62 7.31 2.97
N VAL A 80 -3.16 6.07 2.97
CA VAL A 80 -3.39 5.13 1.87
C VAL A 80 -4.30 4.01 2.36
N GLY A 81 -5.47 3.90 1.74
CA GLY A 81 -6.42 2.82 1.98
C GLY A 81 -6.52 1.86 0.79
N SER A 82 -7.05 0.68 1.04
CA SER A 82 -7.26 -0.33 -0.01
C SER A 82 -8.47 -0.01 -0.91
N ASN A 83 -9.39 0.83 -0.47
CA ASN A 83 -10.58 1.19 -1.23
C ASN A 83 -11.18 2.54 -0.78
N GLN A 84 -12.08 3.08 -1.63
CA GLN A 84 -12.71 4.38 -1.40
C GLN A 84 -13.68 4.39 -0.20
N VAL A 85 -14.29 3.25 0.14
CA VAL A 85 -15.24 3.17 1.27
C VAL A 85 -14.50 3.40 2.59
N LEU A 86 -13.34 2.75 2.76
CA LEU A 86 -12.47 2.96 3.91
C LEU A 86 -12.01 4.42 4.00
N LEU A 87 -11.60 5.02 2.89
CA LEU A 87 -11.17 6.42 2.85
C LEU A 87 -12.30 7.38 3.23
N ASN A 88 -13.52 7.13 2.77
CA ASN A 88 -14.68 7.93 3.15
C ASN A 88 -14.96 7.87 4.67
N TYR A 89 -14.83 6.69 5.27
CA TYR A 89 -14.94 6.54 6.73
C TYR A 89 -13.87 7.38 7.46
N ILE A 90 -12.61 7.26 7.04
CA ILE A 90 -11.48 8.02 7.59
C ILE A 90 -11.75 9.54 7.48
N THR A 91 -12.25 9.99 6.34
CA THR A 91 -12.60 11.40 6.09
C THR A 91 -13.62 11.94 7.11
N GLY A 92 -14.55 11.10 7.55
CA GLY A 92 -15.53 11.46 8.57
C GLY A 92 -14.94 11.60 9.98
N VAL A 93 -13.94 10.78 10.31
CA VAL A 93 -13.36 10.72 11.67
C VAL A 93 -12.26 11.77 11.90
N LEU A 94 -11.45 12.09 10.92
CA LEU A 94 -10.33 13.02 11.07
C LEU A 94 -10.71 14.41 11.62
N PRO A 95 -11.82 15.06 11.16
CA PRO A 95 -12.25 16.35 11.71
C PRO A 95 -12.59 16.29 13.20
N GLU A 96 -13.12 15.17 13.71
CA GLU A 96 -13.41 14.98 15.12
C GLU A 96 -12.14 14.98 15.98
N LEU A 97 -11.00 14.62 15.37
CA LEU A 97 -9.67 14.66 15.96
C LEU A 97 -8.93 15.97 15.70
N ASN A 98 -9.59 17.01 15.16
CA ASN A 98 -9.01 18.28 14.75
C ASN A 98 -7.87 18.13 13.72
N VAL A 99 -7.96 17.13 12.82
CA VAL A 99 -7.00 16.89 11.76
C VAL A 99 -7.61 17.31 10.43
N TYR A 100 -6.98 18.27 9.77
CA TYR A 100 -7.40 18.82 8.48
C TYR A 100 -6.18 18.90 7.54
N GLY A 101 -6.41 18.81 6.23
CA GLY A 101 -5.35 19.01 5.22
C GLY A 101 -4.50 17.77 4.93
N VAL A 102 -4.78 16.62 5.55
CA VAL A 102 -4.11 15.35 5.26
C VAL A 102 -4.64 14.77 3.96
N SER A 103 -3.74 14.38 3.05
CA SER A 103 -4.11 13.78 1.77
C SER A 103 -4.52 12.32 1.93
N GLN A 104 -5.69 11.96 1.39
CA GLN A 104 -6.25 10.61 1.46
C GLN A 104 -6.44 10.07 0.05
N MET A 105 -5.95 8.85 -0.21
CA MET A 105 -5.97 8.28 -1.55
C MET A 105 -5.84 6.75 -1.51
N THR A 106 -6.23 6.07 -2.58
CA THR A 106 -5.90 4.65 -2.76
C THR A 106 -4.43 4.50 -3.18
N MET A 107 -3.92 3.26 -3.11
CA MET A 107 -2.54 2.98 -3.54
C MET A 107 -2.33 3.31 -5.02
N GLU A 108 -3.31 3.02 -5.86
CA GLU A 108 -3.30 3.35 -7.28
C GLU A 108 -3.23 4.87 -7.50
N GLN A 109 -4.06 5.63 -6.79
CA GLN A 109 -4.07 7.10 -6.86
C GLN A 109 -2.73 7.70 -6.42
N LEU A 110 -2.08 7.09 -5.41
CA LEU A 110 -0.74 7.49 -4.99
C LEU A 110 0.28 7.29 -6.11
N PHE A 111 0.29 6.11 -6.76
CA PHE A 111 1.22 5.88 -7.87
C PHE A 111 0.94 6.78 -9.07
N VAL A 112 -0.34 7.03 -9.40
CA VAL A 112 -0.72 8.02 -10.43
C VAL A 112 -0.18 9.40 -10.09
N ARG A 113 -0.31 9.85 -8.84
CA ARG A 113 0.25 11.11 -8.37
C ARG A 113 1.79 11.15 -8.56
N LEU A 114 2.49 10.05 -8.32
CA LEU A 114 3.95 9.95 -8.48
C LEU A 114 4.41 9.90 -9.94
N LEU A 115 3.51 9.73 -10.90
CA LEU A 115 3.79 9.84 -12.33
C LEU A 115 3.78 11.29 -12.83
N TYR A 116 3.26 12.22 -12.05
CA TYR A 116 3.18 13.66 -12.40
C TYR A 116 2.60 13.92 -13.79
N GLU A 117 3.32 14.65 -14.63
CA GLU A 117 2.90 15.02 -15.98
C GLU A 117 2.92 13.83 -16.97
N ASP A 118 3.58 12.72 -16.62
CA ASP A 118 3.63 11.51 -17.45
C ASP A 118 2.34 10.68 -17.41
N TRP A 119 1.43 10.97 -16.47
CA TRP A 119 0.11 10.36 -16.46
C TRP A 119 -0.78 10.94 -17.53
N ASP A 120 -1.15 10.12 -18.51
CA ASP A 120 -2.14 10.53 -19.53
C ASP A 120 -3.56 10.40 -18.96
N LYS A 121 -4.33 11.48 -19.05
CA LYS A 121 -5.72 11.52 -18.56
C LYS A 121 -6.69 10.58 -19.28
N SER A 122 -6.30 10.05 -20.44
CA SER A 122 -7.06 9.02 -21.16
C SER A 122 -6.88 7.63 -20.58
N TRP A 123 -5.84 7.39 -19.77
CA TRP A 123 -5.59 6.12 -19.12
C TRP A 123 -6.56 5.88 -17.96
N GLN A 124 -6.84 4.61 -17.69
CA GLN A 124 -7.77 4.19 -16.66
C GLN A 124 -7.08 3.36 -15.58
N ILE A 125 -7.49 3.58 -14.34
CA ILE A 125 -7.15 2.69 -13.24
C ILE A 125 -8.08 1.49 -13.29
N LYS A 126 -7.52 0.27 -13.35
CA LYS A 126 -8.27 -0.98 -13.36
C LYS A 126 -8.04 -1.76 -12.06
N PRO A 127 -9.04 -2.45 -11.54
CA PRO A 127 -8.83 -3.36 -10.42
C PRO A 127 -7.92 -4.52 -10.83
N VAL A 128 -7.20 -5.07 -9.86
CA VAL A 128 -6.43 -6.31 -10.06
C VAL A 128 -7.41 -7.44 -10.39
N VAL A 129 -7.25 -8.05 -11.56
CA VAL A 129 -8.06 -9.19 -11.99
C VAL A 129 -7.37 -10.48 -11.54
N LYS A 130 -8.14 -11.45 -11.01
CA LYS A 130 -7.58 -12.75 -10.62
C LYS A 130 -6.92 -13.44 -11.82
N GLY A 131 -5.67 -13.88 -11.65
CA GLY A 131 -4.93 -14.56 -12.71
C GLY A 131 -3.45 -14.74 -12.41
N VAL A 132 -2.72 -15.32 -13.34
CA VAL A 132 -1.27 -15.57 -13.23
C VAL A 132 -0.48 -14.25 -13.30
N THR A 133 -0.87 -13.36 -14.21
CA THR A 133 -0.18 -12.09 -14.44
C THR A 133 -0.13 -11.20 -13.19
N PRO A 134 -1.24 -10.91 -12.48
CA PRO A 134 -1.17 -10.13 -11.24
C PRO A 134 -0.36 -10.82 -10.14
N ALA A 135 -0.44 -12.14 -10.03
CA ALA A 135 0.33 -12.89 -9.04
C ALA A 135 1.84 -12.72 -9.25
N VAL A 136 2.31 -12.70 -10.50
CA VAL A 136 3.72 -12.46 -10.84
C VAL A 136 4.10 -11.01 -10.58
N LYS A 137 3.31 -10.06 -11.07
CA LYS A 137 3.57 -8.61 -10.95
C LYS A 137 3.58 -8.13 -9.49
N GLY A 138 2.86 -8.80 -8.58
CA GLY A 138 2.81 -8.45 -7.16
C GLY A 138 4.06 -8.78 -6.34
N THR A 139 5.05 -9.48 -6.91
CA THR A 139 6.18 -10.07 -6.17
C THR A 139 7.44 -9.20 -6.11
N LEU A 140 8.34 -9.48 -5.14
CA LEU A 140 9.70 -8.90 -5.13
C LEU A 140 10.56 -9.41 -6.29
N VAL A 141 10.27 -10.60 -6.85
CA VAL A 141 10.96 -11.10 -8.03
C VAL A 141 10.71 -10.18 -9.20
N TRP A 142 9.44 -9.77 -9.41
CA TRP A 142 9.07 -8.81 -10.45
C TRP A 142 9.77 -7.46 -10.27
N PHE A 143 9.82 -6.96 -9.03
CA PHE A 143 10.54 -5.72 -8.75
C PHE A 143 12.04 -5.82 -9.11
N LYS A 144 12.68 -6.95 -8.82
CA LYS A 144 14.09 -7.19 -9.18
C LYS A 144 14.30 -7.24 -10.69
N GLU A 145 13.39 -7.84 -11.45
CA GLU A 145 13.48 -7.83 -12.91
C GLU A 145 13.36 -6.40 -13.47
N LEU A 146 12.45 -5.59 -12.91
CA LEU A 146 12.32 -4.18 -13.25
C LEU A 146 13.59 -3.38 -12.90
N GLU A 147 14.20 -3.66 -11.75
CA GLU A 147 15.48 -3.08 -11.32
C GLU A 147 16.60 -3.45 -12.29
N ASN A 148 16.68 -4.72 -12.70
CA ASN A 148 17.63 -5.21 -13.68
C ASN A 148 17.44 -4.55 -15.06
N PHE A 149 16.20 -4.36 -15.48
CA PHE A 149 15.87 -3.62 -16.69
C PHE A 149 16.41 -2.19 -16.65
N CYS A 150 16.17 -1.47 -15.56
CA CYS A 150 16.71 -0.12 -15.37
C CYS A 150 18.24 -0.08 -15.40
N LEU A 151 18.91 -1.05 -14.77
CA LEU A 151 20.37 -1.15 -14.80
C LEU A 151 20.90 -1.39 -16.20
N ARG A 152 20.24 -2.23 -17.01
CA ARG A 152 20.61 -2.44 -18.42
C ARG A 152 20.41 -1.17 -19.24
N TYR A 153 19.30 -0.44 -19.04
CA TYR A 153 19.03 0.83 -19.67
C TYR A 153 20.11 1.86 -19.33
N GLU A 154 20.38 2.06 -18.05
CA GLU A 154 21.41 2.98 -17.55
C GLU A 154 22.80 2.62 -18.08
N TYR A 155 23.11 1.32 -18.21
CA TYR A 155 24.36 0.86 -18.79
C TYR A 155 24.56 1.35 -20.23
N ARG A 156 23.50 1.37 -21.02
CA ARG A 156 23.52 1.84 -22.41
C ARG A 156 23.45 3.38 -22.51
N ALA A 157 22.73 4.01 -21.58
CA ALA A 157 22.47 5.46 -21.63
C ALA A 157 23.62 6.30 -21.09
N ILE A 158 24.37 5.85 -20.07
CA ILE A 158 25.46 6.60 -19.46
C ILE A 158 26.81 6.21 -20.11
N PRO A 159 27.55 7.15 -20.74
CA PRO A 159 28.87 6.90 -21.30
C PRO A 159 29.84 6.32 -20.27
N ARG A 160 30.68 5.36 -20.68
CA ARG A 160 31.60 4.63 -19.79
C ARG A 160 33.04 4.63 -20.26
N GLU A 161 33.33 5.31 -21.37
CA GLU A 161 34.68 5.48 -21.92
C GLU A 161 35.44 6.56 -21.14
N ASP A 162 36.77 6.61 -21.33
CA ASP A 162 37.59 7.68 -20.80
C ASP A 162 37.13 9.05 -21.35
N VAL A 163 36.89 9.99 -20.45
CA VAL A 163 36.55 11.37 -20.83
C VAL A 163 37.82 12.18 -21.01
N VAL A 164 38.07 12.64 -22.22
CA VAL A 164 39.35 13.23 -22.61
C VAL A 164 39.14 14.65 -23.16
N ILE A 165 40.02 15.60 -22.83
CA ILE A 165 40.07 16.87 -23.54
C ILE A 165 40.77 16.66 -24.89
N GLU A 166 40.01 16.71 -25.98
CA GLU A 166 40.49 16.40 -27.34
C GLU A 166 41.77 17.24 -27.71
N LYS A 167 41.79 18.50 -27.35
CA LYS A 167 42.91 19.42 -27.64
C LYS A 167 44.25 19.00 -27.02
N THR A 168 44.21 18.38 -25.85
CA THR A 168 45.43 18.07 -25.07
C THR A 168 45.67 16.59 -24.86
N GLY A 169 44.70 15.75 -25.19
CA GLY A 169 44.71 14.32 -24.87
C GLY A 169 44.62 14.00 -23.36
N LYS A 170 44.35 15.03 -22.53
CA LYS A 170 44.28 14.84 -21.08
C LYS A 170 43.04 14.11 -20.67
N VAL A 171 43.22 13.00 -19.95
CA VAL A 171 42.12 12.25 -19.35
C VAL A 171 41.61 13.01 -18.11
N LEU A 172 40.36 13.47 -18.18
CA LEU A 172 39.66 14.12 -17.05
C LEU A 172 39.05 13.05 -16.11
N LEU A 173 38.44 12.01 -16.68
CA LEU A 173 37.84 10.96 -15.92
C LEU A 173 38.06 9.62 -16.66
N ASP A 174 38.75 8.70 -16.00
CA ASP A 174 39.03 7.41 -16.59
C ASP A 174 37.87 6.42 -16.41
N ARG A 175 37.81 5.41 -17.28
CA ARG A 175 36.79 4.35 -17.29
C ARG A 175 36.66 3.63 -15.94
N ALA A 176 37.76 3.40 -15.22
CA ALA A 176 37.74 2.69 -13.95
C ALA A 176 37.05 3.53 -12.86
N THR A 177 37.33 4.83 -12.85
CA THR A 177 36.68 5.78 -11.93
C THR A 177 35.18 5.88 -12.23
N ILE A 178 34.78 5.97 -13.50
CA ILE A 178 33.35 5.99 -13.90
C ILE A 178 32.67 4.71 -13.40
N ALA A 179 33.27 3.54 -13.65
CA ALA A 179 32.68 2.25 -13.23
C ALA A 179 32.56 2.15 -11.69
N ARG A 180 33.54 2.64 -10.95
CA ARG A 180 33.51 2.70 -9.49
C ARG A 180 32.37 3.59 -8.98
N LEU A 181 32.26 4.82 -9.49
CA LEU A 181 31.21 5.76 -9.11
C LEU A 181 29.81 5.21 -9.41
N LEU A 182 29.62 4.59 -10.58
CA LEU A 182 28.33 3.96 -10.92
C LEU A 182 28.00 2.76 -10.04
N LYS A 183 29.00 2.01 -9.58
CA LYS A 183 28.81 0.90 -8.63
C LYS A 183 28.40 1.42 -7.24
N GLU A 184 29.08 2.48 -6.76
CA GLU A 184 28.77 3.13 -5.47
C GLU A 184 27.38 3.77 -5.44
N THR A 185 26.85 4.15 -6.59
CA THR A 185 25.57 4.83 -6.75
C THR A 185 24.48 3.94 -7.37
N LYS A 186 24.65 2.62 -7.36
CA LYS A 186 23.76 1.67 -8.08
C LYS A 186 22.28 1.85 -7.78
N ASP A 187 21.92 2.21 -6.55
CA ASP A 187 20.55 2.35 -6.06
C ASP A 187 19.95 3.77 -6.26
N LEU A 188 20.75 4.72 -6.74
CA LEU A 188 20.27 6.08 -7.00
C LEU A 188 19.55 6.18 -8.34
N SER A 189 18.78 7.27 -8.51
CA SER A 189 18.16 7.60 -9.79
C SER A 189 19.23 7.85 -10.87
N ARG A 190 18.81 7.77 -12.14
CA ARG A 190 19.68 8.13 -13.28
C ARG A 190 20.17 9.57 -13.17
N ALA A 191 19.31 10.51 -12.81
CA ALA A 191 19.64 11.91 -12.63
C ALA A 191 20.72 12.11 -11.56
N ASP A 192 20.57 11.48 -10.39
CA ASP A 192 21.56 11.55 -9.30
C ASP A 192 22.91 10.95 -9.71
N LYS A 193 22.91 9.84 -10.47
CA LYS A 193 24.14 9.24 -11.01
C LYS A 193 24.87 10.19 -11.95
N ILE A 194 24.11 10.80 -12.87
CA ILE A 194 24.64 11.77 -13.83
C ILE A 194 25.18 13.01 -13.10
N SER A 195 24.44 13.54 -12.14
CA SER A 195 24.87 14.68 -11.32
C SER A 195 26.22 14.39 -10.65
N ARG A 196 26.34 13.25 -9.95
CA ARG A 196 27.62 12.88 -9.29
C ARG A 196 28.78 12.70 -10.25
N LEU A 197 28.55 12.07 -11.41
CA LEU A 197 29.58 11.93 -12.43
C LEU A 197 29.98 13.28 -13.01
N THR A 198 29.01 14.17 -13.24
CA THR A 198 29.24 15.53 -13.74
C THR A 198 30.00 16.37 -12.73
N ASP A 199 29.64 16.34 -11.46
CA ASP A 199 30.35 17.06 -10.40
C ASP A 199 31.82 16.65 -10.33
N TYR A 200 32.07 15.33 -10.40
CA TYR A 200 33.42 14.79 -10.39
C TYR A 200 34.20 15.19 -11.63
N LEU A 201 33.58 15.17 -12.80
CA LEU A 201 34.17 15.58 -14.06
C LEU A 201 34.49 17.10 -14.06
N MET A 202 33.55 17.93 -13.62
CA MET A 202 33.67 19.37 -13.58
C MET A 202 34.78 19.82 -12.61
N ALA A 203 34.91 19.19 -11.44
CA ALA A 203 36.01 19.46 -10.51
C ALA A 203 37.38 19.13 -11.15
N ARG A 204 37.49 18.04 -11.91
CA ARG A 204 38.71 17.71 -12.64
C ARG A 204 39.01 18.70 -13.78
N LEU A 205 37.95 19.09 -14.53
CA LEU A 205 38.06 20.10 -15.57
C LEU A 205 38.54 21.46 -15.01
N GLU A 206 37.98 21.91 -13.89
CA GLU A 206 38.39 23.18 -13.27
C GLU A 206 39.85 23.19 -12.82
N ASN A 207 40.31 22.07 -12.27
CA ASN A 207 41.74 21.92 -11.92
C ASN A 207 42.63 22.02 -13.16
N GLU A 208 42.25 21.40 -14.29
CA GLU A 208 42.99 21.45 -15.54
C GLU A 208 42.96 22.85 -16.15
N LEU A 209 41.81 23.54 -16.16
CA LEU A 209 41.64 24.89 -16.71
C LEU A 209 42.34 25.98 -15.88
N SER A 210 42.65 25.71 -14.61
CA SER A 210 43.43 26.58 -13.74
C SER A 210 44.94 26.27 -13.73
N GLY A 211 45.33 25.14 -14.34
CA GLY A 211 46.72 24.69 -14.40
C GLY A 211 47.61 25.60 -15.25
N LYS A 212 48.91 25.57 -14.95
CA LYS A 212 49.93 26.44 -15.61
C LYS A 212 50.47 25.86 -16.93
N TYR A 213 50.12 24.59 -17.26
CA TYR A 213 50.73 23.90 -18.40
C TYR A 213 50.08 24.21 -19.73
N TYR A 214 48.78 24.56 -19.73
CA TYR A 214 48.04 24.96 -20.94
C TYR A 214 47.28 26.24 -20.67
N SER A 215 47.44 27.22 -21.57
CA SER A 215 46.68 28.46 -21.51
C SER A 215 45.41 28.33 -22.33
N TYR A 216 44.27 28.41 -21.65
CA TYR A 216 42.95 28.47 -22.27
C TYR A 216 42.43 29.91 -22.22
N THR A 217 41.92 30.39 -23.34
CA THR A 217 41.21 31.68 -23.38
C THR A 217 39.86 31.57 -22.65
N GLN A 218 39.30 32.69 -22.22
CA GLN A 218 38.00 32.67 -21.53
C GLN A 218 36.86 32.03 -22.37
N PRO A 219 36.75 32.30 -23.69
CA PRO A 219 35.75 31.60 -24.53
C PRO A 219 35.97 30.09 -24.61
N GLU A 220 37.24 29.63 -24.68
CA GLU A 220 37.54 28.19 -24.67
C GLU A 220 37.13 27.52 -23.36
N LYS A 221 37.43 28.19 -22.21
CA LYS A 221 37.02 27.70 -20.88
C LYS A 221 35.50 27.55 -20.78
N GLN A 222 34.74 28.54 -21.23
CA GLN A 222 33.27 28.50 -21.23
C GLN A 222 32.76 27.41 -22.14
N LYS A 223 33.30 27.24 -23.34
CA LYS A 223 32.89 26.18 -24.28
C LYS A 223 33.12 24.77 -23.71
N LEU A 224 34.30 24.56 -23.07
CA LEU A 224 34.63 23.28 -22.44
C LEU A 224 33.71 22.99 -21.24
N LYS A 225 33.47 23.99 -20.38
CA LYS A 225 32.54 23.83 -19.26
C LYS A 225 31.16 23.42 -19.73
N HIS A 226 30.58 24.16 -20.68
CA HIS A 226 29.25 23.82 -21.23
C HIS A 226 29.20 22.45 -21.89
N TYR A 227 30.24 22.03 -22.60
CA TYR A 227 30.31 20.71 -23.23
C TYR A 227 30.32 19.58 -22.21
N TYR A 228 31.15 19.68 -21.15
CA TYR A 228 31.30 18.62 -20.17
C TYR A 228 30.18 18.61 -19.12
N GLU A 229 29.54 19.73 -18.85
CA GLU A 229 28.36 19.83 -17.98
C GLU A 229 27.19 18.94 -18.45
N THR A 230 27.04 18.80 -19.76
CA THR A 230 25.97 17.97 -20.36
C THR A 230 26.45 16.59 -20.82
N TYR A 231 27.72 16.23 -20.61
CA TYR A 231 28.36 15.07 -21.22
C TYR A 231 27.64 13.75 -20.92
N PHE A 232 27.32 13.47 -19.67
CA PHE A 232 26.67 12.23 -19.23
C PHE A 232 25.15 12.21 -19.47
N GLY A 233 24.51 13.36 -19.63
CA GLY A 233 23.06 13.50 -19.79
C GLY A 233 22.53 13.39 -21.22
N LYS A 234 23.40 13.29 -22.24
CA LYS A 234 23.03 13.39 -23.66
C LYS A 234 22.06 12.29 -24.16
N ARG A 235 21.95 11.15 -23.50
CA ARG A 235 21.12 10.00 -23.90
C ARG A 235 20.00 9.80 -22.89
N GLU A 236 19.11 10.78 -22.75
CA GLU A 236 17.93 10.63 -21.90
C GLU A 236 16.78 9.94 -22.63
N TRP A 237 15.89 9.32 -21.87
CA TRP A 237 14.65 8.77 -22.40
C TRP A 237 13.67 9.92 -22.71
N LYS A 238 13.24 10.02 -23.99
CA LYS A 238 12.34 11.08 -24.45
C LYS A 238 10.90 10.61 -24.65
N GLY A 239 10.65 9.31 -24.57
CA GLY A 239 9.32 8.72 -24.67
C GLY A 239 8.52 8.86 -23.36
N SER A 240 7.27 8.40 -23.38
CA SER A 240 6.45 8.28 -22.19
C SER A 240 6.95 7.16 -21.26
N VAL A 241 6.56 7.20 -19.99
CA VAL A 241 6.85 6.10 -19.06
C VAL A 241 6.12 4.82 -19.45
N ALA A 242 4.94 4.93 -20.09
CA ALA A 242 4.18 3.78 -20.57
C ALA A 242 4.93 3.03 -21.69
N GLU A 243 5.55 3.76 -22.64
CA GLU A 243 6.40 3.14 -23.67
C GLU A 243 7.60 2.41 -23.05
N LEU A 244 8.20 2.98 -22.00
CA LEU A 244 9.31 2.36 -21.28
C LEU A 244 8.85 1.10 -20.54
N TYR A 245 7.66 1.15 -19.93
CA TYR A 245 7.04 -0.01 -19.28
C TYR A 245 6.65 -1.10 -20.27
N GLU A 246 6.10 -0.73 -21.43
CA GLU A 246 5.80 -1.68 -22.51
C GLU A 246 7.07 -2.39 -23.00
N GLN A 247 8.18 -1.66 -23.15
CA GLN A 247 9.46 -2.27 -23.51
C GLN A 247 9.92 -3.28 -22.45
N PHE A 248 9.78 -2.95 -21.17
CA PHE A 248 10.08 -3.89 -20.08
C PHE A 248 9.21 -5.15 -20.17
N LEU A 249 7.89 -5.01 -20.35
CA LEU A 249 6.98 -6.15 -20.45
C LEU A 249 7.33 -7.08 -21.63
N LYS A 250 7.70 -6.51 -22.79
CA LYS A 250 8.14 -7.29 -23.96
C LYS A 250 9.43 -8.06 -23.68
N GLU A 251 10.41 -7.44 -23.00
CA GLU A 251 11.64 -8.14 -22.58
C GLU A 251 11.34 -9.30 -21.60
N GLU A 252 10.35 -9.15 -20.71
CA GLU A 252 9.96 -10.19 -19.76
C GLU A 252 9.16 -11.32 -20.43
N GLN A 253 8.31 -11.02 -21.42
CA GLN A 253 7.65 -12.04 -22.25
C GLN A 253 8.66 -12.94 -22.97
N GLU A 254 9.78 -12.38 -23.45
CA GLU A 254 10.87 -13.15 -24.06
C GLU A 254 11.58 -14.09 -23.07
N LYS A 255 11.44 -13.87 -21.76
CA LYS A 255 11.96 -14.72 -20.69
C LYS A 255 10.95 -15.73 -20.15
N ASP A 256 9.89 -16.02 -20.88
CA ASP A 256 8.80 -16.94 -20.51
C ASP A 256 7.90 -16.45 -19.35
N PHE A 257 7.92 -15.17 -18.97
CA PHE A 257 6.92 -14.63 -18.08
C PHE A 257 5.57 -14.46 -18.79
N THR A 258 4.52 -15.07 -18.23
CA THR A 258 3.15 -14.90 -18.74
C THR A 258 2.59 -13.58 -18.25
N VAL A 259 2.89 -12.50 -18.96
CA VAL A 259 2.41 -11.15 -18.66
C VAL A 259 1.78 -10.52 -19.88
N GLU A 260 0.70 -9.76 -19.67
CA GLU A 260 0.00 -9.04 -20.72
C GLU A 260 0.48 -7.58 -20.78
N VAL A 261 0.51 -7.00 -21.96
CA VAL A 261 0.76 -5.58 -22.16
C VAL A 261 -0.57 -4.83 -22.01
N PRO A 262 -0.71 -3.91 -21.04
CA PRO A 262 -1.95 -3.19 -20.83
C PRO A 262 -2.30 -2.26 -22.01
N GLU A 263 -3.57 -2.22 -22.41
CA GLU A 263 -4.09 -1.31 -23.43
C GLU A 263 -4.79 -0.09 -22.77
N GLY A 264 -3.98 0.83 -22.20
CA GLY A 264 -4.50 2.07 -21.60
C GLY A 264 -5.27 1.90 -20.28
N GLY A 265 -5.23 0.71 -19.68
CA GLY A 265 -5.81 0.44 -18.36
C GLY A 265 -4.83 -0.31 -17.48
N TYR A 266 -4.48 0.26 -16.32
CA TYR A 266 -3.38 -0.17 -15.47
C TYR A 266 -3.87 -0.55 -14.08
N ASP A 267 -3.42 -1.69 -13.57
CA ASP A 267 -3.63 -2.09 -12.18
C ASP A 267 -2.56 -1.49 -11.25
N VAL A 268 -2.69 -1.73 -9.94
CA VAL A 268 -1.77 -1.18 -8.93
C VAL A 268 -0.30 -1.58 -9.18
N TYR A 269 -0.04 -2.76 -9.74
CA TYR A 269 1.32 -3.24 -9.99
C TYR A 269 1.92 -2.66 -11.28
N ASP A 270 1.09 -2.40 -12.29
CA ASP A 270 1.48 -1.63 -13.46
C ASP A 270 1.86 -0.21 -13.06
N LEU A 271 0.99 0.43 -12.28
CA LEU A 271 1.21 1.79 -11.78
C LEU A 271 2.44 1.89 -10.88
N ALA A 272 2.67 0.90 -10.00
CA ALA A 272 3.85 0.82 -9.17
C ALA A 272 5.14 0.68 -10.00
N SER A 273 5.08 -0.15 -11.07
CA SER A 273 6.19 -0.32 -12.02
C SER A 273 6.49 0.97 -12.77
N MET A 274 5.45 1.62 -13.29
CA MET A 274 5.57 2.88 -14.01
C MET A 274 6.10 4.00 -13.11
N ALA A 275 5.61 4.12 -11.86
CA ALA A 275 6.11 5.10 -10.91
C ALA A 275 7.60 4.87 -10.58
N TYR A 276 8.02 3.61 -10.40
CA TYR A 276 9.42 3.28 -10.22
C TYR A 276 10.28 3.67 -11.44
N LEU A 277 9.83 3.33 -12.65
CA LEU A 277 10.52 3.70 -13.90
C LEU A 277 10.64 5.22 -14.05
N TYR A 278 9.56 5.95 -13.76
CA TYR A 278 9.57 7.41 -13.78
C TYR A 278 10.62 7.98 -12.83
N LYS A 279 10.55 7.61 -11.56
CA LYS A 279 11.49 8.06 -10.52
C LYS A 279 12.94 7.64 -10.81
N ARG A 280 13.16 6.46 -11.37
CA ARG A 280 14.48 5.90 -11.63
C ARG A 280 15.14 6.50 -12.87
N ILE A 281 14.39 6.67 -13.95
CA ILE A 281 14.92 6.95 -15.29
C ILE A 281 14.61 8.36 -15.78
N LYS A 282 13.38 8.87 -15.54
CA LYS A 282 12.88 10.12 -16.13
C LYS A 282 12.99 11.33 -15.21
N GLU A 283 12.77 11.15 -13.92
CA GLU A 283 12.73 12.28 -13.00
C GLU A 283 14.08 13.02 -12.95
N ASP A 284 14.05 14.30 -13.30
CA ASP A 284 15.25 15.16 -13.28
C ASP A 284 15.38 15.92 -11.95
N THR A 285 14.28 16.16 -11.25
CA THR A 285 14.27 16.93 -9.98
C THR A 285 13.56 16.13 -8.90
N VAL A 286 14.27 15.86 -7.79
CA VAL A 286 13.69 15.15 -6.64
C VAL A 286 12.69 16.05 -5.94
N ILE A 287 11.41 15.70 -6.01
CA ILE A 287 10.33 16.36 -5.29
C ILE A 287 10.03 15.58 -4.00
N ARG A 288 9.97 16.28 -2.87
CA ARG A 288 9.48 15.69 -1.62
C ARG A 288 7.96 15.71 -1.63
N GLU A 289 7.35 14.53 -1.74
CA GLU A 289 5.89 14.38 -1.78
C GLU A 289 5.25 14.27 -0.38
N ALA A 290 5.85 13.47 0.49
CA ALA A 290 5.34 13.23 1.83
C ALA A 290 6.47 13.20 2.87
N GLY A 291 6.13 13.43 4.13
CA GLY A 291 7.02 13.21 5.28
C GLY A 291 6.69 11.91 6.00
N HIS A 292 5.39 11.54 6.02
CA HIS A 292 4.91 10.34 6.68
C HIS A 292 3.74 9.71 5.90
N VAL A 293 3.82 8.41 5.66
CA VAL A 293 2.77 7.66 4.96
C VAL A 293 2.14 6.65 5.90
N VAL A 294 0.84 6.73 6.05
CA VAL A 294 0.04 5.75 6.81
C VAL A 294 -0.67 4.85 5.81
N ILE A 295 -0.45 3.54 5.90
CA ILE A 295 -1.08 2.54 5.05
C ILE A 295 -1.98 1.68 5.92
N ASP A 296 -3.27 1.65 5.64
CA ASP A 296 -4.23 0.76 6.29
C ASP A 296 -4.61 -0.39 5.35
N GLU A 297 -5.05 -1.51 5.91
CA GLU A 297 -5.34 -2.76 5.20
C GLU A 297 -4.14 -3.24 4.34
N ALA A 298 -2.96 -3.13 4.91
CA ALA A 298 -1.69 -3.34 4.22
C ALA A 298 -1.54 -4.72 3.57
N GLN A 299 -2.23 -5.75 4.07
CA GLN A 299 -2.19 -7.10 3.52
C GLN A 299 -2.79 -7.21 2.11
N ASP A 300 -3.51 -6.19 1.63
CA ASP A 300 -4.15 -6.21 0.31
C ASP A 300 -3.17 -5.98 -0.85
N PHE A 301 -1.98 -5.47 -0.55
CA PHE A 301 -0.99 -5.11 -1.56
C PHE A 301 0.18 -6.07 -1.57
N GLY A 302 0.65 -6.44 -2.76
CA GLY A 302 1.83 -7.26 -2.93
C GLY A 302 3.14 -6.50 -2.70
N MET A 303 4.22 -7.24 -2.52
CA MET A 303 5.55 -6.70 -2.20
C MET A 303 6.11 -5.74 -3.26
N MET A 304 5.70 -5.88 -4.53
CA MET A 304 6.08 -4.96 -5.61
C MET A 304 5.64 -3.52 -5.31
N ALA A 305 4.39 -3.34 -4.82
CA ALA A 305 3.89 -2.01 -4.47
C ALA A 305 4.73 -1.36 -3.37
N TYR A 306 5.07 -2.12 -2.31
CA TYR A 306 5.91 -1.61 -1.22
C TYR A 306 7.34 -1.31 -1.63
N ALA A 307 7.94 -2.13 -2.48
CA ALA A 307 9.29 -1.90 -2.98
C ALA A 307 9.36 -0.63 -3.83
N SER A 308 8.39 -0.44 -4.73
CA SER A 308 8.27 0.78 -5.53
C SER A 308 8.00 2.01 -4.67
N LEU A 309 7.08 1.89 -3.70
CA LEU A 309 6.74 2.99 -2.79
C LEU A 309 7.95 3.43 -1.96
N LYS A 310 8.70 2.48 -1.38
CA LYS A 310 9.92 2.77 -0.63
C LYS A 310 10.97 3.50 -1.47
N TYR A 311 11.11 3.13 -2.73
CA TYR A 311 12.04 3.81 -3.64
C TYR A 311 11.54 5.21 -3.99
N CYS A 312 10.28 5.33 -4.41
CA CYS A 312 9.69 6.61 -4.85
C CYS A 312 9.61 7.64 -3.72
N LEU A 313 9.33 7.20 -2.49
CA LEU A 313 9.19 8.04 -1.30
C LEU A 313 10.29 7.73 -0.26
N SER A 314 11.55 7.69 -0.71
CA SER A 314 12.71 7.26 0.09
C SER A 314 13.01 8.15 1.32
N LYS A 315 12.47 9.37 1.36
CA LYS A 315 12.66 10.32 2.48
C LYS A 315 11.50 10.32 3.48
N CYS A 316 10.51 9.47 3.27
CA CYS A 316 9.35 9.33 4.15
C CYS A 316 9.58 8.28 5.22
N THR A 317 8.85 8.40 6.32
CA THR A 317 8.64 7.33 7.28
C THR A 317 7.25 6.73 7.10
N TYR A 318 7.06 5.50 7.60
CA TYR A 318 5.85 4.73 7.34
C TYR A 318 5.22 4.21 8.63
N THR A 319 3.90 4.29 8.70
CA THR A 319 3.06 3.55 9.63
C THR A 319 2.18 2.61 8.81
N ILE A 320 2.46 1.31 8.87
CA ILE A 320 1.80 0.28 8.06
C ILE A 320 0.96 -0.58 8.99
N MET A 321 -0.34 -0.64 8.75
CA MET A 321 -1.28 -1.41 9.58
C MET A 321 -2.05 -2.41 8.73
N GLY A 322 -2.27 -3.60 9.26
CA GLY A 322 -3.03 -4.62 8.55
C GLY A 322 -3.23 -5.88 9.38
N ASP A 323 -3.86 -6.86 8.76
CA ASP A 323 -4.08 -8.18 9.31
C ASP A 323 -3.90 -9.23 8.22
N VAL A 324 -2.78 -9.95 8.26
CA VAL A 324 -2.48 -10.97 7.23
C VAL A 324 -3.52 -12.10 7.20
N ALA A 325 -4.20 -12.36 8.32
CA ALA A 325 -5.29 -13.34 8.38
C ALA A 325 -6.55 -12.90 7.61
N GLN A 326 -6.68 -11.60 7.31
CA GLN A 326 -7.77 -11.04 6.51
C GLN A 326 -7.41 -10.84 5.03
N ASN A 327 -6.30 -11.40 4.57
CA ASN A 327 -5.96 -11.37 3.15
C ASN A 327 -6.89 -12.27 2.35
N ILE A 328 -7.77 -11.68 1.54
CA ILE A 328 -8.65 -12.39 0.60
C ILE A 328 -8.04 -12.54 -0.79
N SER A 329 -6.83 -12.04 -0.97
CA SER A 329 -6.08 -12.00 -2.24
C SER A 329 -4.80 -12.85 -2.11
N ASP A 330 -4.96 -14.14 -1.83
CA ASP A 330 -3.90 -15.10 -1.45
C ASP A 330 -2.67 -15.12 -2.36
N ARG A 331 -2.83 -14.77 -3.65
CA ARG A 331 -1.77 -14.83 -4.65
C ARG A 331 -1.00 -13.54 -4.84
N TYR A 332 -1.53 -12.38 -4.44
CA TYR A 332 -0.90 -11.07 -4.68
C TYR A 332 -0.92 -10.13 -3.48
N GLY A 333 -1.64 -10.45 -2.40
CA GLY A 333 -1.53 -9.78 -1.12
C GLY A 333 -0.49 -10.41 -0.19
N LEU A 334 -0.38 -9.92 1.03
CA LEU A 334 0.54 -10.43 2.04
C LEU A 334 -0.12 -11.52 2.88
N ASN A 335 0.50 -12.69 2.93
CA ASN A 335 0.11 -13.80 3.81
C ASN A 335 0.96 -13.85 5.10
N ASP A 336 2.07 -13.12 5.14
CA ASP A 336 2.89 -12.90 6.32
C ASP A 336 3.61 -11.55 6.25
N TRP A 337 4.23 -11.14 7.34
CA TRP A 337 4.97 -9.88 7.45
C TRP A 337 6.46 -10.00 7.18
N MET A 338 6.99 -11.20 6.93
CA MET A 338 8.43 -11.46 6.95
C MET A 338 9.19 -10.64 5.90
N GLU A 339 8.73 -10.67 4.65
CA GLU A 339 9.36 -9.92 3.56
C GLU A 339 9.17 -8.41 3.73
N LEU A 340 7.97 -7.98 4.13
CA LEU A 340 7.68 -6.57 4.35
C LEU A 340 8.50 -5.99 5.51
N ARG A 341 8.66 -6.72 6.60
CA ARG A 341 9.53 -6.31 7.72
C ARG A 341 10.97 -6.13 7.28
N LYS A 342 11.52 -7.08 6.52
CA LYS A 342 12.89 -6.95 5.97
C LYS A 342 13.03 -5.73 5.06
N LEU A 343 11.99 -5.44 4.29
CA LEU A 343 12.00 -4.30 3.39
C LEU A 343 11.84 -2.97 4.13
N MET A 344 10.81 -2.84 4.98
CA MET A 344 10.36 -1.55 5.52
C MET A 344 10.92 -1.22 6.90
N LEU A 345 11.44 -2.20 7.64
CA LEU A 345 12.00 -2.04 8.99
C LEU A 345 13.51 -2.36 9.03
N PRO A 346 14.36 -1.66 8.26
CA PRO A 346 15.81 -1.92 8.27
C PRO A 346 16.54 -1.28 9.46
N GLY A 347 15.90 -0.33 10.17
CA GLY A 347 16.49 0.45 11.25
C GLY A 347 16.39 -0.22 12.61
N GLU A 348 17.37 0.05 13.49
CA GLU A 348 17.40 -0.51 14.86
C GLU A 348 16.18 -0.09 15.70
N PHE A 349 15.63 1.12 15.45
CA PHE A 349 14.51 1.67 16.18
C PHE A 349 13.16 1.51 15.48
N ASP A 350 13.16 0.88 14.30
CA ASP A 350 11.92 0.53 13.61
C ASP A 350 11.13 -0.49 14.43
N TYR A 351 9.80 -0.45 14.32
CA TYR A 351 8.93 -1.16 15.24
C TYR A 351 7.98 -2.12 14.54
N PHE A 352 7.91 -3.34 15.05
CA PHE A 352 6.83 -4.29 14.72
C PHE A 352 5.96 -4.49 15.95
N GLY A 353 4.69 -4.09 15.86
CA GLY A 353 3.71 -4.20 16.94
C GLY A 353 2.61 -5.18 16.63
N ILE A 354 1.96 -5.67 17.68
CA ILE A 354 0.78 -6.53 17.59
C ILE A 354 -0.32 -5.93 18.47
N LEU A 355 -1.51 -5.73 17.91
CA LEU A 355 -2.73 -5.42 18.63
C LEU A 355 -3.55 -6.71 18.73
N GLN A 356 -3.50 -7.34 19.88
CA GLN A 356 -4.12 -8.66 20.12
C GLN A 356 -5.58 -8.54 20.57
N LYS A 357 -5.91 -7.49 21.29
CA LYS A 357 -7.25 -7.30 21.86
C LYS A 357 -8.27 -6.96 20.78
N SER A 358 -9.32 -7.77 20.68
CA SER A 358 -10.47 -7.53 19.80
C SER A 358 -11.72 -7.24 20.62
N TYR A 359 -12.41 -6.16 20.32
CA TYR A 359 -13.65 -5.76 21.00
C TYR A 359 -14.89 -5.87 20.10
N ARG A 360 -14.72 -6.18 18.82
CA ARG A 360 -15.80 -6.26 17.86
C ARG A 360 -16.55 -7.59 17.94
N ASN A 361 -15.83 -8.71 17.91
CA ASN A 361 -16.40 -10.04 17.85
C ASN A 361 -16.69 -10.62 19.24
N THR A 362 -17.64 -11.55 19.30
CA THR A 362 -17.84 -12.39 20.48
C THR A 362 -16.73 -13.43 20.63
N VAL A 363 -16.60 -14.01 21.81
CA VAL A 363 -15.63 -15.09 22.08
C VAL A 363 -15.84 -16.24 21.10
N GLU A 364 -17.10 -16.65 20.90
CA GLU A 364 -17.49 -17.79 20.05
C GLU A 364 -17.13 -17.57 18.58
N ILE A 365 -17.31 -16.35 18.06
CA ILE A 365 -16.89 -15.99 16.69
C ILE A 365 -15.38 -15.99 16.57
N SER A 366 -14.68 -15.42 17.55
CA SER A 366 -13.22 -15.32 17.53
C SER A 366 -12.55 -16.70 17.63
N GLU A 367 -13.06 -17.57 18.51
CA GLU A 367 -12.57 -18.95 18.65
C GLU A 367 -12.78 -19.75 17.37
N PHE A 368 -14.00 -19.70 16.79
CA PHE A 368 -14.32 -20.41 15.56
C PHE A 368 -13.43 -19.94 14.39
N ALA A 369 -13.26 -18.62 14.23
CA ALA A 369 -12.38 -18.06 13.20
C ALA A 369 -10.92 -18.47 13.41
N THR A 370 -10.43 -18.47 14.65
CA THR A 370 -9.07 -18.89 15.01
C THR A 370 -8.86 -20.36 14.72
N ASP A 371 -9.82 -21.23 15.01
CA ASP A 371 -9.75 -22.66 14.68
C ASP A 371 -9.63 -22.89 13.17
N ILE A 372 -10.36 -22.13 12.35
CA ILE A 372 -10.21 -22.19 10.89
C ILE A 372 -8.79 -21.80 10.47
N LEU A 373 -8.23 -20.71 11.05
CA LEU A 373 -6.88 -20.24 10.71
C LEU A 373 -5.81 -21.27 11.07
N TYR A 374 -5.95 -22.02 12.16
CA TYR A 374 -5.00 -23.09 12.53
C TYR A 374 -4.99 -24.26 11.54
N HIS A 375 -6.01 -24.43 10.71
CA HIS A 375 -6.04 -25.40 9.62
C HIS A 375 -5.39 -24.90 8.34
N GLY A 376 -5.06 -23.60 8.27
CA GLY A 376 -4.34 -22.97 7.17
C GLY A 376 -2.81 -23.11 7.29
N SER A 377 -2.09 -22.64 6.27
CA SER A 377 -0.62 -22.66 6.21
C SER A 377 0.02 -21.30 6.52
N PHE A 378 -0.74 -20.33 7.04
CA PHE A 378 -0.23 -18.98 7.34
C PHE A 378 0.10 -18.80 8.81
N PRO A 379 0.96 -17.82 9.17
CA PRO A 379 1.20 -17.47 10.57
C PRO A 379 -0.11 -17.02 11.23
N VAL A 380 -0.47 -17.65 12.32
CA VAL A 380 -1.61 -17.26 13.15
C VAL A 380 -1.11 -16.34 14.25
N TYR A 381 -1.64 -15.12 14.28
CA TYR A 381 -1.40 -14.19 15.38
C TYR A 381 -2.51 -14.34 16.40
N PRO A 382 -2.20 -14.49 17.71
CA PRO A 382 -3.22 -14.70 18.72
C PRO A 382 -4.16 -13.51 18.79
N VAL A 383 -5.46 -13.81 18.85
CA VAL A 383 -6.54 -12.84 19.08
C VAL A 383 -7.09 -13.07 20.48
N GLU A 384 -7.10 -12.05 21.29
CA GLU A 384 -7.72 -12.08 22.61
C GLU A 384 -9.05 -11.33 22.56
N PRO A 385 -10.19 -12.03 22.39
CA PRO A 385 -11.48 -11.36 22.39
C PRO A 385 -11.75 -10.77 23.80
N ILE A 386 -12.36 -9.60 23.84
CA ILE A 386 -12.98 -9.14 25.07
C ILE A 386 -14.05 -10.15 25.45
N ILE A 387 -14.22 -10.42 26.77
CA ILE A 387 -15.21 -11.35 27.28
C ILE A 387 -16.64 -10.84 26.97
N ARG A 388 -17.04 -10.98 25.73
CA ARG A 388 -18.39 -10.75 25.22
C ARG A 388 -18.87 -12.04 24.62
N HIS A 389 -19.84 -12.67 25.27
CA HIS A 389 -20.44 -13.90 24.81
C HIS A 389 -21.63 -13.64 23.90
N GLY A 390 -21.77 -14.47 22.87
CA GLY A 390 -22.88 -14.49 21.93
C GLY A 390 -23.36 -15.89 21.64
N GLU A 391 -24.15 -16.04 20.57
CA GLU A 391 -24.56 -17.36 20.09
C GLU A 391 -23.37 -18.08 19.44
N PRO A 392 -23.22 -19.40 19.59
CA PRO A 392 -22.21 -20.18 18.89
C PRO A 392 -22.36 -20.07 17.36
N VAL A 393 -21.23 -20.09 16.66
CA VAL A 393 -21.24 -20.15 15.20
C VAL A 393 -21.84 -21.48 14.75
N THR A 394 -22.83 -21.42 13.86
CA THR A 394 -23.55 -22.59 13.38
C THR A 394 -23.20 -22.91 11.94
N VAL A 395 -22.77 -24.14 11.66
CA VAL A 395 -22.50 -24.62 10.30
C VAL A 395 -23.64 -25.59 9.91
N LYS A 396 -24.35 -25.31 8.81
CA LYS A 396 -25.40 -26.17 8.27
C LYS A 396 -24.99 -26.78 6.94
N LYS A 397 -25.05 -28.08 6.81
CA LYS A 397 -24.87 -28.77 5.52
C LYS A 397 -26.20 -28.84 4.80
N CYS A 398 -26.22 -28.39 3.55
CA CYS A 398 -27.37 -28.44 2.66
C CYS A 398 -27.10 -29.37 1.47
N VAL A 399 -28.11 -30.01 0.92
CA VAL A 399 -27.95 -30.97 -0.18
C VAL A 399 -27.82 -30.24 -1.52
N ASP A 400 -28.53 -29.12 -1.68
CA ASP A 400 -28.54 -28.33 -2.91
C ASP A 400 -28.80 -26.84 -2.66
N PHE A 401 -28.72 -26.06 -3.72
CA PHE A 401 -28.95 -24.62 -3.69
C PHE A 401 -30.35 -24.24 -3.16
N THR A 402 -31.38 -25.00 -3.48
CA THR A 402 -32.75 -24.72 -3.04
C THR A 402 -32.87 -24.85 -1.53
N GLU A 403 -32.26 -25.88 -0.96
CA GLU A 403 -32.20 -26.06 0.50
C GLU A 403 -31.38 -24.96 1.15
N GLN A 404 -30.20 -24.55 0.57
CA GLN A 404 -29.40 -23.44 1.05
C GLN A 404 -30.21 -22.14 1.15
N VAL A 405 -30.94 -21.79 0.08
CA VAL A 405 -31.81 -20.60 0.05
C VAL A 405 -32.89 -20.67 1.10
N THR A 406 -33.58 -21.84 1.22
CA THR A 406 -34.65 -22.04 2.22
C THR A 406 -34.11 -21.87 3.65
N GLN A 407 -32.92 -22.41 3.96
CA GLN A 407 -32.29 -22.27 5.26
C GLN A 407 -31.85 -20.81 5.51
N ALA A 408 -31.29 -20.16 4.51
CA ALA A 408 -30.91 -18.75 4.60
C ALA A 408 -32.12 -17.86 4.91
N GLU A 409 -33.23 -18.05 4.19
CA GLU A 409 -34.50 -17.32 4.43
C GLU A 409 -35.00 -17.51 5.88
N GLN A 410 -34.99 -18.73 6.38
CA GLN A 410 -35.44 -19.02 7.76
C GLN A 410 -34.53 -18.33 8.80
N ILE A 411 -33.22 -18.39 8.60
CA ILE A 411 -32.24 -17.76 9.51
C ILE A 411 -32.41 -16.23 9.50
N ILE A 412 -32.52 -15.63 8.31
CA ILE A 412 -32.69 -14.18 8.16
C ILE A 412 -33.95 -13.70 8.87
N LYS A 413 -35.10 -14.38 8.63
CA LYS A 413 -36.37 -14.04 9.30
C LYS A 413 -36.31 -14.20 10.81
N ALA A 414 -35.58 -15.19 11.31
CA ALA A 414 -35.35 -15.38 12.73
C ALA A 414 -34.50 -14.24 13.32
N TRP A 415 -33.48 -13.77 12.61
CA TRP A 415 -32.64 -12.63 13.03
C TRP A 415 -33.43 -11.31 13.00
N GLN A 416 -34.19 -11.06 11.95
CA GLN A 416 -35.07 -9.87 11.88
C GLN A 416 -36.09 -9.86 13.06
N SER A 417 -36.66 -11.04 13.42
CA SER A 417 -37.56 -11.12 14.56
C SER A 417 -36.92 -10.86 15.91
N LYS A 418 -35.58 -10.99 16.00
CA LYS A 418 -34.79 -10.63 17.19
C LYS A 418 -34.39 -9.13 17.21
N GLY A 419 -34.73 -8.36 16.17
CA GLY A 419 -34.42 -6.92 16.07
C GLY A 419 -32.96 -6.68 15.64
N LEU A 420 -32.37 -7.57 14.82
CA LEU A 420 -31.09 -7.30 14.18
C LEU A 420 -31.34 -6.46 12.94
N ASP A 421 -30.72 -5.29 12.88
CA ASP A 421 -31.04 -4.26 11.89
C ASP A 421 -30.16 -4.37 10.63
N THR A 422 -28.92 -4.86 10.77
CA THR A 422 -27.96 -5.01 9.66
C THR A 422 -27.58 -6.47 9.50
N ILE A 423 -27.99 -7.10 8.40
CA ILE A 423 -27.74 -8.53 8.12
C ILE A 423 -27.02 -8.67 6.79
N ALA A 424 -25.85 -9.33 6.78
CA ALA A 424 -25.14 -9.64 5.56
C ALA A 424 -25.26 -11.11 5.19
N VAL A 425 -25.61 -11.38 3.92
CA VAL A 425 -25.43 -12.67 3.26
C VAL A 425 -24.20 -12.55 2.37
N VAL A 426 -23.11 -13.18 2.79
CA VAL A 426 -21.80 -13.08 2.12
C VAL A 426 -21.65 -14.23 1.15
N CYS A 427 -21.44 -13.92 -0.12
CA CYS A 427 -21.23 -14.83 -1.23
C CYS A 427 -19.76 -14.78 -1.70
N ILE A 428 -19.26 -15.84 -2.32
CA ILE A 428 -17.86 -15.92 -2.72
C ILE A 428 -17.52 -14.90 -3.83
N ASP A 429 -18.44 -14.66 -4.75
CA ASP A 429 -18.28 -13.75 -5.89
C ASP A 429 -19.59 -13.07 -6.30
N GLU A 430 -19.53 -12.22 -7.33
CA GLU A 430 -20.68 -11.49 -7.85
C GLU A 430 -21.74 -12.41 -8.45
N ALA A 431 -21.33 -13.46 -9.18
CA ALA A 431 -22.24 -14.36 -9.86
C ALA A 431 -23.09 -15.14 -8.84
N GLU A 432 -22.48 -15.56 -7.73
CA GLU A 432 -23.21 -16.18 -6.63
C GLU A 432 -24.13 -15.18 -5.92
N ALA A 433 -23.63 -13.94 -5.67
CA ALA A 433 -24.43 -12.91 -5.02
C ALA A 433 -25.68 -12.53 -5.84
N GLU A 434 -25.56 -12.38 -7.16
CA GLU A 434 -26.69 -12.15 -8.05
C GLU A 434 -27.69 -13.29 -8.00
N LYS A 435 -27.22 -14.53 -8.04
CA LYS A 435 -28.07 -15.75 -7.97
C LYS A 435 -28.82 -15.87 -6.65
N VAL A 436 -28.12 -15.57 -5.52
CA VAL A 436 -28.75 -15.61 -4.18
C VAL A 436 -29.71 -14.44 -4.01
N THR A 437 -29.39 -13.24 -4.50
CA THR A 437 -30.28 -12.08 -4.50
C THR A 437 -31.59 -12.43 -5.22
N ALA A 438 -31.51 -12.95 -6.46
CA ALA A 438 -32.67 -13.33 -7.23
C ALA A 438 -33.53 -14.40 -6.52
N ALA A 439 -32.91 -15.35 -5.81
CA ALA A 439 -33.61 -16.41 -5.10
C ALA A 439 -34.28 -15.93 -3.80
N LEU A 440 -33.70 -14.96 -3.09
CA LEU A 440 -34.28 -14.38 -1.87
C LEU A 440 -35.27 -13.24 -2.15
N GLN A 441 -35.28 -12.70 -3.37
CA GLN A 441 -36.15 -11.59 -3.78
C GLN A 441 -37.61 -12.01 -3.67
N GLY A 442 -38.40 -11.26 -2.93
CA GLY A 442 -39.82 -11.51 -2.67
C GLY A 442 -40.13 -12.36 -1.43
N SER A 443 -39.12 -13.06 -0.86
CA SER A 443 -39.28 -13.80 0.41
C SER A 443 -38.65 -13.05 1.61
N VAL A 444 -37.67 -12.20 1.33
CA VAL A 444 -36.98 -11.34 2.28
C VAL A 444 -36.94 -9.91 1.71
N ASP A 445 -37.11 -8.92 2.58
CA ASP A 445 -36.94 -7.51 2.20
C ASP A 445 -35.45 -7.23 2.10
N LEU A 446 -34.95 -7.17 0.86
CA LEU A 446 -33.52 -6.96 0.58
C LEU A 446 -33.24 -5.48 0.39
N ASN A 447 -32.20 -4.98 1.06
CA ASN A 447 -31.60 -3.69 0.77
C ASN A 447 -30.70 -3.85 -0.47
N THR A 448 -31.26 -3.52 -1.64
CA THR A 448 -30.58 -3.65 -2.94
C THR A 448 -29.87 -2.38 -3.35
N GLY A 449 -29.52 -1.45 -2.49
CA GLY A 449 -28.85 -0.19 -2.75
C GLY A 449 -28.43 0.09 -4.21
N ASP A 450 -28.30 1.31 -4.65
CA ASP A 450 -27.86 1.64 -6.01
C ASP A 450 -26.50 0.97 -6.31
N ALA A 451 -26.45 0.18 -7.38
CA ALA A 451 -25.24 -0.49 -7.84
C ALA A 451 -24.14 0.54 -8.10
N GLY A 452 -23.19 0.68 -7.16
CA GLY A 452 -22.08 1.64 -7.20
C GLY A 452 -22.02 2.63 -6.04
N LYS A 453 -23.06 2.74 -5.21
CA LYS A 453 -23.08 3.44 -3.93
C LYS A 453 -23.60 2.49 -2.85
N TRP A 454 -22.73 1.60 -2.39
CA TRP A 454 -23.01 0.76 -1.24
C TRP A 454 -23.01 1.63 0.02
N GLU A 455 -24.10 2.31 0.28
CA GLU A 455 -24.37 2.87 1.59
C GLU A 455 -24.81 1.71 2.48
N ILE A 456 -24.05 1.47 3.55
CA ILE A 456 -24.44 0.49 4.57
C ILE A 456 -25.69 1.05 5.24
N GLY A 457 -26.83 0.46 4.91
CA GLY A 457 -28.12 0.80 5.48
C GLY A 457 -28.68 -0.33 6.33
N GLU A 458 -29.74 -0.04 7.06
CA GLU A 458 -30.54 -1.05 7.72
C GLU A 458 -31.12 -2.04 6.69
N GLY A 459 -31.26 -3.30 7.08
CA GLY A 459 -31.84 -4.34 6.27
C GLY A 459 -30.91 -5.51 5.93
N VAL A 460 -31.35 -6.33 4.99
CA VAL A 460 -30.61 -7.52 4.54
C VAL A 460 -29.87 -7.21 3.24
N MET A 461 -28.58 -7.39 3.24
CA MET A 461 -27.71 -7.18 2.07
C MET A 461 -27.10 -8.51 1.62
N VAL A 462 -27.12 -8.77 0.31
CA VAL A 462 -26.40 -9.90 -0.31
C VAL A 462 -25.15 -9.33 -0.96
N LEU A 463 -23.98 -9.72 -0.47
CA LEU A 463 -22.71 -9.07 -0.81
C LEU A 463 -21.66 -10.09 -1.26
N PRO A 464 -20.95 -9.86 -2.37
CA PRO A 464 -19.73 -10.58 -2.67
C PRO A 464 -18.66 -10.33 -1.59
N LEU A 465 -17.89 -11.35 -1.23
CA LEU A 465 -16.84 -11.30 -0.19
C LEU A 465 -15.92 -10.09 -0.32
N LYS A 466 -15.53 -9.73 -1.54
CA LYS A 466 -14.62 -8.61 -1.79
C LYS A 466 -15.16 -7.25 -1.33
N TYR A 467 -16.47 -7.09 -1.21
CA TYR A 467 -17.11 -5.85 -0.79
C TYR A 467 -17.44 -5.81 0.72
N THR A 468 -17.26 -6.92 1.44
CA THR A 468 -17.57 -6.99 2.87
C THR A 468 -16.42 -6.49 3.75
N LYS A 469 -15.25 -6.26 3.17
CA LYS A 469 -14.04 -5.87 3.90
C LYS A 469 -14.19 -4.48 4.54
N GLY A 470 -13.87 -4.41 5.82
CA GLY A 470 -14.00 -3.17 6.61
C GLY A 470 -15.42 -2.87 7.06
N LEU A 471 -16.41 -3.69 6.68
CA LEU A 471 -17.81 -3.52 7.08
C LEU A 471 -18.14 -4.26 8.38
N GLU A 472 -19.19 -3.80 9.07
CA GLU A 472 -19.71 -4.40 10.30
C GLU A 472 -21.21 -4.64 10.19
N PHE A 473 -21.66 -5.80 10.68
CA PHE A 473 -23.05 -6.22 10.63
C PHE A 473 -23.47 -6.83 11.97
N ASP A 474 -24.75 -6.71 12.32
CA ASP A 474 -25.31 -7.36 13.52
C ASP A 474 -25.31 -8.89 13.36
N ALA A 475 -25.53 -9.37 12.14
CA ALA A 475 -25.45 -10.79 11.82
C ALA A 475 -24.87 -11.04 10.43
N VAL A 476 -24.11 -12.12 10.29
CA VAL A 476 -23.48 -12.54 9.04
C VAL A 476 -23.81 -14.00 8.74
N LEU A 477 -24.32 -14.25 7.54
CA LEU A 477 -24.51 -15.57 6.97
C LEU A 477 -23.50 -15.73 5.82
N ILE A 478 -22.59 -16.69 5.92
CA ILE A 478 -21.69 -17.04 4.82
C ILE A 478 -22.38 -18.12 4.00
N PHE A 479 -22.68 -17.79 2.75
CA PHE A 479 -23.38 -18.69 1.84
C PHE A 479 -22.37 -19.58 1.12
N ASN A 480 -22.65 -20.89 1.09
CA ASN A 480 -21.81 -21.87 0.37
C ASN A 480 -20.31 -21.84 0.80
N ALA A 481 -20.05 -21.82 2.12
CA ALA A 481 -18.71 -21.81 2.71
C ALA A 481 -18.00 -23.16 2.60
#